data_cd4b1854c076fc4dea11fd4accf17d62
#
_entry.id   cd4b1854c076fc4dea11fd4accf17d62
#
_cell.length_a   1.000
_cell.length_b   1.000
_cell.length_c   1.000
_cell.angle_alpha   90.00
_cell.angle_beta   90.00
_cell.angle_gamma   90.00
#
_symmetry.space_group_name_H-M   'P 1'
#
loop_
_entity.id
_entity.type
_entity.pdbx_description
1 polymer ?
#
loop_
_entity_poly.entity_id
_entity_poly.type
_entity_poly.pdbx_seq_one_letter_code
_entity_poly.pdbx_strand_id
1 'polypeptide(L)'
;MTLENTKEIRYPRRKLVRKTLKVLCRMTFSLLMDIHIEGQENVPAKGPLLLVGNHFSFIDPLVLVRIAPWHLEFLGGFHNPSAPPIVKFIPWLWGYYPLFRGTGSRDSLRVAETLLQREAIVGIFPEGGNWATVLRPARPGTAYLATRTGATLLPVGSDGLIDVLPTLRKGRRAKVTLRIGKPFGPFEATGKGRERREQLDEIGHKIMRHVAELIPAERQGHYSPDPAIRMAARGTEIYPWDTKTETEYKTGEFL
;
A
#
# COMPACT_ATOMS: atom_id res chain seq x y z
N MET A 1 9.81 20.07 -0.94
CA MET A 1 11.05 19.34 -1.21
C MET A 1 11.02 18.95 -2.69
N THR A 2 11.65 19.74 -3.52
CA THR A 2 11.79 19.47 -4.95
C THR A 2 12.68 18.23 -5.12
N LEU A 3 12.16 17.18 -5.76
CA LEU A 3 12.83 15.88 -5.91
C LEU A 3 13.93 15.88 -7.00
N GLU A 4 14.60 17.00 -7.18
CA GLU A 4 15.67 17.14 -8.18
C GLU A 4 16.93 16.31 -7.88
N ASN A 5 17.08 15.79 -6.66
CA ASN A 5 18.33 15.13 -6.26
C ASN A 5 18.10 13.67 -5.78
N THR A 6 17.89 12.75 -6.72
CA THR A 6 17.85 11.31 -6.43
C THR A 6 19.13 10.78 -5.76
N LYS A 7 20.24 11.55 -5.80
CA LYS A 7 21.50 11.24 -5.11
C LYS A 7 21.39 11.31 -3.57
N GLU A 8 20.43 12.07 -3.03
CA GLU A 8 20.22 12.23 -1.59
C GLU A 8 19.25 11.22 -0.96
N ILE A 9 18.68 10.30 -1.73
CA ILE A 9 17.79 9.27 -1.18
C ILE A 9 18.62 8.34 -0.30
N ARG A 10 18.44 8.45 1.02
CA ARG A 10 19.13 7.60 2.01
C ARG A 10 18.26 6.39 2.34
N TYR A 11 18.86 5.21 2.35
CA TYR A 11 18.21 3.98 2.83
C TYR A 11 19.23 3.13 3.60
N PRO A 12 18.88 2.61 4.78
CA PRO A 12 17.70 2.93 5.58
C PRO A 12 17.83 4.29 6.27
N ARG A 13 16.68 4.94 6.52
CA ARG A 13 16.63 6.26 7.16
C ARG A 13 15.80 6.25 8.45
N ARG A 14 16.01 7.23 9.35
CA ARG A 14 15.28 7.38 10.62
C ARG A 14 15.24 6.11 11.45
N LYS A 15 16.31 5.32 11.47
CA LYS A 15 16.38 3.98 12.08
C LYS A 15 15.82 3.92 13.51
N LEU A 16 16.24 4.84 14.38
CA LEU A 16 15.82 4.86 15.78
C LEU A 16 14.32 5.19 15.90
N VAL A 17 13.86 6.25 15.24
CA VAL A 17 12.45 6.66 15.26
C VAL A 17 11.55 5.53 14.75
N ARG A 18 11.90 4.91 13.63
CA ARG A 18 11.14 3.80 13.07
C ARG A 18 11.15 2.55 13.96
N LYS A 19 12.28 2.27 14.64
CA LYS A 19 12.36 1.17 15.62
C LYS A 19 11.39 1.42 16.77
N THR A 20 11.38 2.62 17.32
CA THR A 20 10.46 3.01 18.38
C THR A 20 9.00 2.94 17.92
N LEU A 21 8.69 3.51 16.75
CA LEU A 21 7.33 3.44 16.20
C LEU A 21 6.87 2.00 15.93
N LYS A 22 7.77 1.10 15.48
CA LYS A 22 7.45 -0.33 15.34
C LYS A 22 7.09 -0.98 16.65
N VAL A 23 7.85 -0.70 17.72
CA VAL A 23 7.56 -1.25 19.05
C VAL A 23 6.21 -0.72 19.55
N LEU A 24 5.99 0.59 19.48
CA LEU A 24 4.71 1.21 19.86
C LEU A 24 3.54 0.65 19.05
N CYS A 25 3.69 0.52 17.74
CA CYS A 25 2.68 -0.09 16.87
C CYS A 25 2.35 -1.53 17.31
N ARG A 26 3.37 -2.34 17.60
CA ARG A 26 3.18 -3.72 18.08
C ARG A 26 2.42 -3.77 19.40
N MET A 27 2.81 -2.95 20.37
CA MET A 27 2.16 -2.88 21.67
C MET A 27 0.70 -2.42 21.54
N THR A 28 0.48 -1.31 20.83
CA THR A 28 -0.87 -0.74 20.62
C THR A 28 -1.79 -1.74 19.92
N PHE A 29 -1.30 -2.39 18.88
CA PHE A 29 -2.10 -3.36 18.13
C PHE A 29 -2.41 -4.61 18.96
N SER A 30 -1.44 -5.12 19.73
CA SER A 30 -1.68 -6.25 20.63
C SER A 30 -2.67 -5.91 21.77
N LEU A 31 -2.74 -4.65 22.18
CA LEU A 31 -3.70 -4.19 23.17
C LEU A 31 -5.11 -4.00 22.58
N LEU A 32 -5.20 -3.38 21.41
CA LEU A 32 -6.47 -2.94 20.82
C LEU A 32 -7.13 -3.96 19.90
N MET A 33 -6.38 -4.92 19.39
CA MET A 33 -6.84 -5.89 18.39
C MET A 33 -6.45 -7.31 18.78
N ASP A 34 -7.26 -8.26 18.33
CA ASP A 34 -6.94 -9.68 18.31
C ASP A 34 -6.45 -10.02 16.90
N ILE A 35 -5.12 -10.10 16.73
CA ILE A 35 -4.49 -10.22 15.41
C ILE A 35 -4.02 -11.64 15.19
N HIS A 36 -4.56 -12.26 14.15
CA HIS A 36 -4.10 -13.53 13.62
C HIS A 36 -3.23 -13.31 12.38
N ILE A 37 -2.04 -13.92 12.31
CA ILE A 37 -1.09 -13.76 11.20
C ILE A 37 -0.75 -15.14 10.65
N GLU A 38 -0.99 -15.31 9.36
CA GLU A 38 -0.69 -16.53 8.59
C GLU A 38 0.40 -16.24 7.55
N GLY A 39 1.21 -17.24 7.19
CA GLY A 39 2.20 -17.13 6.10
C GLY A 39 3.46 -16.34 6.47
N GLN A 40 3.83 -16.25 7.75
CA GLN A 40 5.05 -15.54 8.18
C GLN A 40 6.32 -16.16 7.58
N GLU A 41 6.30 -17.45 7.29
CA GLU A 41 7.36 -18.19 6.62
C GLU A 41 7.64 -17.71 5.19
N ASN A 42 6.67 -17.02 4.56
CA ASN A 42 6.80 -16.47 3.22
C ASN A 42 7.59 -15.16 3.16
N VAL A 43 7.91 -14.59 4.33
CA VAL A 43 8.57 -13.28 4.42
C VAL A 43 10.05 -13.40 4.03
N PRO A 44 10.52 -12.81 2.90
CA PRO A 44 11.91 -12.89 2.49
C PRO A 44 12.85 -12.22 3.50
N ALA A 45 14.07 -12.69 3.60
CA ALA A 45 15.06 -12.13 4.54
C ALA A 45 15.52 -10.71 4.14
N LYS A 46 15.53 -10.39 2.83
CA LYS A 46 16.03 -9.11 2.27
C LYS A 46 15.29 -8.72 0.99
N GLY A 47 15.49 -7.47 0.55
CA GLY A 47 15.01 -6.94 -0.73
C GLY A 47 15.96 -7.20 -1.91
N PRO A 48 15.63 -6.63 -3.09
CA PRO A 48 14.53 -5.69 -3.29
C PRO A 48 13.15 -6.35 -3.24
N LEU A 49 12.19 -5.67 -2.60
CA LEU A 49 10.86 -6.24 -2.40
C LEU A 49 9.77 -5.16 -2.56
N LEU A 50 8.74 -5.46 -3.34
CA LEU A 50 7.49 -4.73 -3.35
C LEU A 50 6.48 -5.45 -2.47
N LEU A 51 6.15 -4.86 -1.33
CA LEU A 51 5.09 -5.34 -0.45
C LEU A 51 3.76 -4.77 -0.94
N VAL A 52 2.87 -5.62 -1.44
CA VAL A 52 1.59 -5.21 -2.04
C VAL A 52 0.42 -5.71 -1.20
N GLY A 53 -0.54 -4.83 -0.90
CA GLY A 53 -1.69 -5.20 -0.07
C GLY A 53 -2.99 -4.51 -0.51
N ASN A 54 -4.14 -5.01 0.01
CA ASN A 54 -5.41 -4.30 -0.10
C ASN A 54 -5.43 -3.06 0.80
N HIS A 55 -6.18 -2.03 0.39
CA HIS A 55 -6.27 -0.77 1.11
C HIS A 55 -7.71 -0.37 1.40
N PHE A 56 -8.23 -0.80 2.53
CA PHE A 56 -9.61 -0.56 2.97
C PHE A 56 -9.69 0.40 4.16
N SER A 57 -8.56 0.60 4.86
CA SER A 57 -8.49 1.41 6.07
C SER A 57 -7.23 2.27 6.10
N PHE A 58 -7.29 3.41 6.78
CA PHE A 58 -6.10 4.22 7.06
C PHE A 58 -5.10 3.52 8.00
N ILE A 59 -5.49 2.42 8.64
CA ILE A 59 -4.65 1.60 9.53
C ILE A 59 -3.77 0.61 8.73
N ASP A 60 -4.12 0.28 7.49
CA ASP A 60 -3.42 -0.73 6.70
C ASP A 60 -1.89 -0.53 6.61
N PRO A 61 -1.34 0.69 6.43
CA PRO A 61 0.10 0.88 6.42
C PRO A 61 0.77 0.49 7.74
N LEU A 62 0.10 0.72 8.88
CA LEU A 62 0.63 0.38 10.20
C LEU A 62 0.67 -1.14 10.41
N VAL A 63 -0.27 -1.86 9.81
CA VAL A 63 -0.27 -3.32 9.84
C VAL A 63 0.91 -3.90 9.06
N LEU A 64 1.23 -3.35 7.90
CA LEU A 64 2.44 -3.73 7.16
C LEU A 64 3.71 -3.47 8.00
N VAL A 65 3.75 -2.36 8.74
CA VAL A 65 4.84 -2.08 9.71
C VAL A 65 4.89 -3.14 10.82
N ARG A 66 3.72 -3.63 11.27
CA ARG A 66 3.62 -4.64 12.34
C ARG A 66 4.27 -5.97 11.94
N ILE A 67 4.07 -6.42 10.70
CA ILE A 67 4.59 -7.68 10.19
C ILE A 67 6.02 -7.58 9.62
N ALA A 68 6.43 -6.41 9.13
CA ALA A 68 7.71 -6.21 8.46
C ALA A 68 8.89 -6.38 9.43
N PRO A 69 9.84 -7.31 9.19
CA PRO A 69 11.10 -7.36 9.94
C PRO A 69 12.06 -6.23 9.51
N TRP A 70 11.91 -5.71 8.30
CA TRP A 70 12.82 -4.76 7.66
C TRP A 70 12.47 -3.29 7.94
N HIS A 71 13.30 -2.41 7.39
CA HIS A 71 12.98 -1.00 7.20
C HIS A 71 12.08 -0.83 5.97
N LEU A 72 10.81 -0.60 6.20
CA LEU A 72 9.80 -0.45 5.15
C LEU A 72 9.68 1.01 4.73
N GLU A 73 9.78 1.28 3.45
CA GLU A 73 9.48 2.57 2.84
C GLU A 73 8.07 2.58 2.28
N PHE A 74 7.37 3.70 2.40
CA PHE A 74 6.03 3.87 1.85
C PHE A 74 5.99 4.98 0.82
N LEU A 75 5.22 4.72 -0.22
CA LEU A 75 4.72 5.72 -1.15
C LEU A 75 3.25 5.98 -0.81
N GLY A 76 2.89 7.22 -0.54
CA GLY A 76 1.52 7.52 -0.15
C GLY A 76 1.07 8.93 -0.46
N GLY A 77 -0.26 9.12 -0.55
CA GLY A 77 -0.88 10.43 -0.64
C GLY A 77 -1.13 11.02 0.75
N PHE A 78 -1.06 12.34 0.85
CA PHE A 78 -1.31 13.06 2.09
C PHE A 78 -2.79 13.08 2.49
N HIS A 79 -3.67 12.97 1.51
CA HIS A 79 -5.09 13.19 1.74
C HIS A 79 -5.76 11.89 2.20
N ASN A 80 -6.00 11.79 3.49
CA ASN A 80 -6.85 10.76 4.07
C ASN A 80 -7.92 11.43 4.95
N PRO A 81 -9.09 11.76 4.39
CA PRO A 81 -10.15 12.44 5.12
C PRO A 81 -10.71 11.61 6.27
N SER A 82 -10.61 10.28 6.17
CA SER A 82 -11.15 9.34 7.16
C SER A 82 -10.23 9.13 8.37
N ALA A 83 -8.98 9.63 8.34
CA ALA A 83 -8.05 9.46 9.44
C ALA A 83 -8.29 10.48 10.56
N PRO A 84 -8.36 10.06 11.83
CA PRO A 84 -8.39 10.99 12.95
C PRO A 84 -7.19 11.94 12.93
N PRO A 85 -7.37 13.22 13.31
CA PRO A 85 -6.28 14.22 13.26
C PRO A 85 -5.02 13.78 14.00
N ILE A 86 -5.18 13.12 15.15
CA ILE A 86 -4.08 12.65 16.00
C ILE A 86 -3.15 11.64 15.29
N VAL A 87 -3.62 10.91 14.27
CA VAL A 87 -2.78 9.94 13.56
C VAL A 87 -2.15 10.51 12.29
N LYS A 88 -2.53 11.72 11.87
CA LYS A 88 -1.99 12.33 10.64
C LYS A 88 -0.49 12.63 10.72
N PHE A 89 0.06 12.81 11.93
CA PHE A 89 1.49 13.03 12.12
C PHE A 89 2.33 11.75 12.02
N ILE A 90 1.74 10.55 12.14
CA ILE A 90 2.47 9.27 12.09
C ILE A 90 3.20 9.07 10.76
N PRO A 91 2.58 9.28 9.58
CA PRO A 91 3.28 9.23 8.31
C PRO A 91 4.47 10.19 8.23
N TRP A 92 4.32 11.39 8.78
CA TRP A 92 5.41 12.38 8.86
C TRP A 92 6.56 11.90 9.74
N LEU A 93 6.28 11.35 10.92
CA LEU A 93 7.30 10.74 11.79
C LEU A 93 7.99 9.56 11.13
N TRP A 94 7.24 8.69 10.47
CA TRP A 94 7.78 7.56 9.72
C TRP A 94 8.66 8.05 8.57
N GLY A 95 8.31 9.18 7.98
CA GLY A 95 8.99 9.77 6.84
C GLY A 95 8.68 9.02 5.55
N TYR A 96 7.39 8.89 5.19
CA TYR A 96 6.99 8.33 3.90
C TYR A 96 7.41 9.25 2.74
N TYR A 97 7.41 8.71 1.53
CA TYR A 97 7.59 9.51 0.32
C TYR A 97 6.23 9.93 -0.21
N PRO A 98 5.98 11.26 -0.36
CA PRO A 98 4.70 11.75 -0.83
C PRO A 98 4.45 11.30 -2.27
N LEU A 99 3.25 10.81 -2.54
CA LEU A 99 2.76 10.49 -3.85
C LEU A 99 1.66 11.48 -4.20
N PHE A 100 1.99 12.41 -5.08
CA PHE A 100 1.01 13.36 -5.61
C PHE A 100 0.25 12.69 -6.75
N ARG A 101 -1.07 12.61 -6.61
CA ARG A 101 -1.93 12.10 -7.67
C ARG A 101 -1.96 13.12 -8.81
N GLY A 102 -1.88 12.67 -10.05
CA GLY A 102 -1.73 13.55 -11.20
C GLY A 102 -0.28 13.72 -11.66
N THR A 103 0.19 14.94 -11.89
CA THR A 103 1.51 15.20 -12.50
C THR A 103 2.72 14.84 -11.63
N GLY A 104 2.56 14.83 -10.29
CA GLY A 104 3.64 14.51 -9.34
C GLY A 104 3.93 13.01 -9.14
N SER A 105 3.14 12.12 -9.71
CA SER A 105 3.31 10.67 -9.54
C SER A 105 4.61 10.11 -10.15
N ARG A 106 5.14 10.74 -11.21
CA ARG A 106 6.38 10.32 -11.86
C ARG A 106 7.59 10.42 -10.95
N ASP A 107 7.70 11.49 -10.18
CA ASP A 107 8.82 11.68 -9.26
C ASP A 107 8.79 10.69 -8.11
N SER A 108 7.59 10.42 -7.57
CA SER A 108 7.42 9.40 -6.53
C SER A 108 7.76 7.99 -7.04
N LEU A 109 7.42 7.67 -8.28
CA LEU A 109 7.79 6.40 -8.91
C LEU A 109 9.31 6.31 -9.13
N ARG A 110 9.99 7.39 -9.53
CA ARG A 110 11.45 7.44 -9.62
C ARG A 110 12.13 7.22 -8.27
N VAL A 111 11.58 7.81 -7.20
CA VAL A 111 12.08 7.57 -5.85
C VAL A 111 11.95 6.10 -5.48
N ALA A 112 10.80 5.47 -5.73
CA ALA A 112 10.59 4.06 -5.47
C ALA A 112 11.51 3.17 -6.29
N GLU A 113 11.71 3.48 -7.57
CA GLU A 113 12.67 2.78 -8.44
C GLU A 113 14.08 2.85 -7.85
N THR A 114 14.53 4.05 -7.45
CA THR A 114 15.85 4.24 -6.82
C THR A 114 16.00 3.46 -5.50
N LEU A 115 14.94 3.41 -4.68
CA LEU A 115 14.92 2.63 -3.44
C LEU A 115 15.06 1.13 -3.72
N LEU A 116 14.29 0.60 -4.65
CA LEU A 116 14.32 -0.82 -5.03
C LEU A 116 15.67 -1.21 -5.64
N GLN A 117 16.30 -0.34 -6.46
CA GLN A 117 17.67 -0.53 -6.96
C GLN A 117 18.71 -0.57 -5.82
N ARG A 118 18.41 -0.04 -4.64
CA ARG A 118 19.23 -0.11 -3.41
C ARG A 118 18.76 -1.23 -2.47
N GLU A 119 18.14 -2.25 -2.99
CA GLU A 119 17.62 -3.41 -2.23
C GLU A 119 16.63 -3.04 -1.12
N ALA A 120 15.99 -1.86 -1.21
CA ALA A 120 14.99 -1.46 -0.25
C ALA A 120 13.70 -2.29 -0.37
N ILE A 121 12.90 -2.24 0.70
CA ILE A 121 11.55 -2.80 0.72
C ILE A 121 10.56 -1.65 0.68
N VAL A 122 9.71 -1.65 -0.35
CA VAL A 122 8.73 -0.61 -0.60
C VAL A 122 7.32 -1.17 -0.43
N GLY A 123 6.55 -0.61 0.49
CA GLY A 123 5.13 -0.90 0.67
C GLY A 123 4.29 -0.01 -0.24
N ILE A 124 3.42 -0.63 -1.00
CA ILE A 124 2.51 0.05 -1.91
C ILE A 124 1.13 -0.62 -1.89
N PHE A 125 0.10 0.19 -1.99
CA PHE A 125 -1.27 -0.28 -2.14
C PHE A 125 -1.69 -0.03 -3.60
N PRO A 126 -1.81 -1.09 -4.42
CA PRO A 126 -2.01 -0.93 -5.86
C PRO A 126 -3.29 -0.20 -6.22
N GLU A 127 -4.29 -0.24 -5.37
CA GLU A 127 -5.57 0.46 -5.53
C GLU A 127 -5.45 1.99 -5.54
N GLY A 128 -4.39 2.54 -4.95
CA GLY A 128 -4.10 3.97 -4.91
C GLY A 128 -4.91 4.77 -3.89
N GLY A 129 -5.60 4.12 -2.96
CA GLY A 129 -6.34 4.77 -1.86
C GLY A 129 -7.32 3.82 -1.19
N ASN A 130 -7.97 4.27 -0.10
CA ASN A 130 -8.78 3.44 0.79
C ASN A 130 -10.26 3.87 0.86
N TRP A 131 -10.87 4.30 -0.24
CA TRP A 131 -12.26 4.77 -0.27
C TRP A 131 -13.31 3.68 -0.48
N ALA A 132 -12.90 2.43 -0.66
CA ALA A 132 -13.81 1.29 -0.78
C ALA A 132 -13.40 0.18 0.17
N THR A 133 -14.33 -0.69 0.49
CA THR A 133 -14.16 -1.84 1.40
C THR A 133 -14.07 -3.17 0.66
N VAL A 134 -13.90 -3.11 -0.66
CA VAL A 134 -13.71 -4.26 -1.55
C VAL A 134 -12.58 -3.96 -2.53
N LEU A 135 -11.92 -4.99 -3.04
CA LEU A 135 -10.80 -4.85 -3.98
C LEU A 135 -11.21 -4.18 -5.29
N ARG A 136 -10.37 -3.28 -5.71
CA ARG A 136 -10.46 -2.51 -6.96
C ARG A 136 -9.31 -2.84 -7.90
N PRO A 137 -9.42 -2.54 -9.18
CA PRO A 137 -8.31 -2.65 -10.13
C PRO A 137 -7.08 -1.85 -9.68
N ALA A 138 -5.90 -2.41 -9.94
CA ALA A 138 -4.64 -1.75 -9.65
C ALA A 138 -4.45 -0.49 -10.50
N ARG A 139 -3.87 0.54 -9.94
CA ARG A 139 -3.30 1.67 -10.70
C ARG A 139 -1.99 1.24 -11.37
N PRO A 140 -1.64 1.77 -12.53
CA PRO A 140 -0.49 1.31 -13.32
C PRO A 140 0.88 1.40 -12.62
N GLY A 141 1.00 2.23 -11.57
CA GLY A 141 2.26 2.49 -10.87
C GLY A 141 2.92 1.27 -10.28
N THR A 142 2.15 0.33 -9.72
CA THR A 142 2.70 -0.90 -9.13
C THR A 142 3.27 -1.83 -10.20
N ALA A 143 2.53 -2.04 -11.30
CA ALA A 143 2.99 -2.83 -12.43
C ALA A 143 4.22 -2.20 -13.12
N TYR A 144 4.23 -0.87 -13.23
CA TYR A 144 5.39 -0.12 -13.74
C TYR A 144 6.63 -0.38 -12.87
N LEU A 145 6.53 -0.25 -11.55
CA LEU A 145 7.66 -0.50 -10.65
C LEU A 145 8.13 -1.95 -10.72
N ALA A 146 7.20 -2.91 -10.70
CA ALA A 146 7.52 -4.34 -10.78
C ALA A 146 8.33 -4.67 -12.04
N THR A 147 7.88 -4.18 -13.21
CA THR A 147 8.55 -4.43 -14.49
C THR A 147 9.84 -3.64 -14.66
N ARG A 148 9.93 -2.46 -14.05
CA ARG A 148 11.09 -1.58 -14.21
C ARG A 148 12.27 -1.99 -13.34
N THR A 149 11.99 -2.58 -12.18
CA THR A 149 13.02 -2.92 -11.18
C THR A 149 13.32 -4.41 -11.09
N GLY A 150 12.46 -5.26 -11.68
CA GLY A 150 12.56 -6.72 -11.49
C GLY A 150 12.37 -7.17 -10.04
N ALA A 151 11.84 -6.30 -9.18
CA ALA A 151 11.67 -6.62 -7.78
C ALA A 151 10.64 -7.76 -7.60
N THR A 152 10.93 -8.65 -6.67
CA THR A 152 9.96 -9.65 -6.19
C THR A 152 8.80 -8.95 -5.48
N LEU A 153 7.59 -9.47 -5.63
CA LEU A 153 6.40 -8.98 -4.96
C LEU A 153 6.01 -9.91 -3.81
N LEU A 154 5.64 -9.34 -2.67
CA LEU A 154 5.09 -10.08 -1.54
C LEU A 154 3.64 -9.61 -1.31
N PRO A 155 2.63 -10.46 -1.59
CA PRO A 155 1.24 -10.08 -1.39
C PRO A 155 0.85 -10.23 0.08
N VAL A 156 0.09 -9.28 0.58
CA VAL A 156 -0.47 -9.30 1.94
C VAL A 156 -1.95 -8.96 1.88
N GLY A 157 -2.79 -9.87 2.38
CA GLY A 157 -4.20 -9.63 2.59
C GLY A 157 -4.46 -9.21 4.03
N SER A 158 -5.24 -8.15 4.24
CA SER A 158 -5.71 -7.73 5.55
C SER A 158 -7.23 -7.69 5.59
N ASP A 159 -7.82 -8.23 6.67
CA ASP A 159 -9.25 -8.20 6.92
C ASP A 159 -9.54 -7.79 8.36
N GLY A 160 -10.72 -7.19 8.61
CA GLY A 160 -11.16 -6.71 9.93
C GLY A 160 -10.64 -5.34 10.35
N LEU A 161 -9.74 -4.69 9.58
CA LEU A 161 -9.17 -3.38 9.96
C LEU A 161 -10.19 -2.23 9.88
N ILE A 162 -11.19 -2.34 9.04
CA ILE A 162 -12.30 -1.37 8.96
C ILE A 162 -13.17 -1.38 10.21
N ASP A 163 -13.23 -2.51 10.91
CA ASP A 163 -14.07 -2.72 12.09
C ASP A 163 -13.39 -2.31 13.39
N VAL A 164 -12.11 -1.92 13.35
CA VAL A 164 -11.31 -1.61 14.55
C VAL A 164 -11.96 -0.49 15.36
N LEU A 165 -12.19 0.68 14.75
CA LEU A 165 -12.76 1.81 15.49
C LEU A 165 -14.20 1.56 15.96
N PRO A 166 -15.11 1.01 15.12
CA PRO A 166 -16.46 0.66 15.56
C PRO A 166 -16.48 -0.33 16.72
N THR A 167 -15.59 -1.33 16.72
CA THR A 167 -15.52 -2.37 17.76
C THR A 167 -14.93 -1.82 19.06
N LEU A 168 -13.89 -1.00 18.98
CA LEU A 168 -13.31 -0.34 20.14
C LEU A 168 -14.28 0.62 20.83
N ARG A 169 -15.14 1.33 20.08
CA ARG A 169 -16.20 2.17 20.66
C ARG A 169 -17.22 1.38 21.48
N LYS A 170 -17.34 0.06 21.22
CA LYS A 170 -18.17 -0.87 21.98
C LYS A 170 -17.42 -1.55 23.14
N GLY A 171 -16.20 -1.07 23.48
CA GLY A 171 -15.36 -1.64 24.53
C GLY A 171 -14.81 -3.04 24.20
N ARG A 172 -14.74 -3.42 22.93
CA ARG A 172 -14.29 -4.76 22.49
C ARG A 172 -13.09 -4.65 21.58
N ARG A 173 -12.25 -5.69 21.55
CA ARG A 173 -11.14 -5.81 20.61
C ARG A 173 -11.62 -6.31 19.25
N ALA A 174 -11.15 -5.68 18.18
CA ALA A 174 -11.46 -6.12 16.83
C ALA A 174 -10.63 -7.36 16.47
N LYS A 175 -11.26 -8.31 15.79
CA LYS A 175 -10.54 -9.45 15.18
C LYS A 175 -9.96 -8.99 13.85
N VAL A 176 -8.66 -9.19 13.68
CA VAL A 176 -7.94 -8.82 12.46
C VAL A 176 -7.16 -10.02 11.96
N THR A 177 -7.32 -10.36 10.70
CA THR A 177 -6.56 -11.43 10.06
C THR A 177 -5.62 -10.84 9.01
N LEU A 178 -4.36 -11.26 9.07
CA LEU A 178 -3.33 -10.89 8.10
C LEU A 178 -2.83 -12.17 7.45
N ARG A 179 -2.89 -12.25 6.13
CA ARG A 179 -2.35 -13.36 5.37
C ARG A 179 -1.23 -12.88 4.47
N ILE A 180 -0.07 -13.51 4.60
CA ILE A 180 1.12 -13.23 3.80
C ILE A 180 1.24 -14.36 2.77
N GLY A 181 1.03 -14.02 1.51
CA GLY A 181 1.12 -14.98 0.43
C GLY A 181 2.57 -15.29 0.03
N LYS A 182 2.74 -16.24 -0.86
CA LYS A 182 4.07 -16.57 -1.40
C LYS A 182 4.61 -15.43 -2.26
N PRO A 183 5.90 -15.12 -2.18
CA PRO A 183 6.53 -14.17 -3.11
C PRO A 183 6.36 -14.63 -4.56
N PHE A 184 6.16 -13.69 -5.47
CA PHE A 184 5.97 -13.95 -6.90
C PHE A 184 6.65 -12.89 -7.76
N GLY A 185 6.69 -13.09 -9.10
CA GLY A 185 7.47 -12.30 -10.02
C GLY A 185 8.85 -12.92 -10.28
N PRO A 186 9.81 -12.21 -10.89
CA PRO A 186 9.66 -10.84 -11.43
C PRO A 186 8.72 -10.76 -12.64
N PHE A 187 8.34 -9.53 -13.01
CA PHE A 187 7.55 -9.26 -14.20
C PHE A 187 8.35 -8.48 -15.22
N GLU A 188 8.03 -8.71 -16.50
CA GLU A 188 8.59 -7.99 -17.63
C GLU A 188 7.48 -7.40 -18.51
N ALA A 189 7.75 -6.25 -19.11
CA ALA A 189 6.90 -5.64 -20.11
C ALA A 189 7.78 -5.10 -21.24
N THR A 190 7.71 -5.76 -22.41
CA THR A 190 8.59 -5.51 -23.56
C THR A 190 7.95 -4.63 -24.62
N GLY A 191 6.62 -4.54 -24.66
CA GLY A 191 5.86 -3.74 -25.60
C GLY A 191 6.13 -2.24 -25.52
N LYS A 192 5.70 -1.50 -26.54
CA LYS A 192 5.77 -0.03 -26.60
C LYS A 192 4.37 0.58 -26.74
N GLY A 193 4.22 1.84 -26.36
CA GLY A 193 2.99 2.58 -26.58
C GLY A 193 1.76 1.90 -25.95
N ARG A 194 0.78 1.54 -26.78
CA ARG A 194 -0.48 0.91 -26.38
C ARG A 194 -0.25 -0.50 -25.83
N GLU A 195 0.53 -1.31 -26.53
CA GLU A 195 0.85 -2.68 -26.12
C GLU A 195 1.47 -2.73 -24.72
N ARG A 196 2.42 -1.84 -24.43
CA ARG A 196 3.01 -1.75 -23.08
C ARG A 196 1.97 -1.39 -22.01
N ARG A 197 1.00 -0.53 -22.33
CA ARG A 197 -0.08 -0.19 -21.39
C ARG A 197 -0.94 -1.40 -21.09
N GLU A 198 -1.31 -2.17 -22.11
CA GLU A 198 -2.11 -3.39 -21.97
C GLU A 198 -1.36 -4.46 -21.15
N GLN A 199 -0.05 -4.62 -21.36
CA GLN A 199 0.80 -5.51 -20.56
C GLN A 199 0.86 -5.06 -19.08
N LEU A 200 1.03 -3.77 -18.81
CA LEU A 200 1.06 -3.24 -17.44
C LEU A 200 -0.29 -3.40 -16.74
N ASP A 201 -1.39 -3.24 -17.46
CA ASP A 201 -2.74 -3.44 -16.94
C ASP A 201 -2.96 -4.92 -16.56
N GLU A 202 -2.60 -5.85 -17.42
CA GLU A 202 -2.68 -7.28 -17.12
C GLU A 202 -1.78 -7.69 -15.94
N ILE A 203 -0.59 -7.13 -15.83
CA ILE A 203 0.28 -7.34 -14.68
C ILE A 203 -0.38 -6.78 -13.41
N GLY A 204 -1.00 -5.62 -13.49
CA GLY A 204 -1.78 -5.04 -12.39
C GLY A 204 -2.88 -5.99 -11.92
N HIS A 205 -3.64 -6.56 -12.87
CA HIS A 205 -4.66 -7.56 -12.57
C HIS A 205 -4.07 -8.83 -11.93
N LYS A 206 -2.94 -9.33 -12.40
CA LYS A 206 -2.24 -10.49 -11.79
C LYS A 206 -1.85 -10.19 -10.36
N ILE A 207 -1.27 -9.03 -10.08
CA ILE A 207 -0.90 -8.60 -8.73
C ILE A 207 -2.14 -8.60 -7.82
N MET A 208 -3.26 -8.05 -8.27
CA MET A 208 -4.47 -7.97 -7.46
C MET A 208 -5.13 -9.33 -7.25
N ARG A 209 -5.02 -10.28 -8.18
CA ARG A 209 -5.50 -11.67 -7.97
C ARG A 209 -4.76 -12.34 -6.81
N HIS A 210 -3.43 -12.17 -6.73
CA HIS A 210 -2.66 -12.68 -5.57
C HIS A 210 -3.09 -12.06 -4.25
N VAL A 211 -3.47 -10.78 -4.23
CA VAL A 211 -4.03 -10.14 -3.04
C VAL A 211 -5.44 -10.65 -2.74
N ALA A 212 -6.27 -10.87 -3.77
CA ALA A 212 -7.63 -11.37 -3.63
C ALA A 212 -7.68 -12.75 -2.96
N GLU A 213 -6.76 -13.65 -3.29
CA GLU A 213 -6.65 -14.98 -2.70
C GLU A 213 -6.40 -14.97 -1.17
N LEU A 214 -5.94 -13.83 -0.64
CA LEU A 214 -5.57 -13.68 0.78
C LEU A 214 -6.66 -13.03 1.64
N ILE A 215 -7.77 -12.63 1.05
CA ILE A 215 -8.88 -11.95 1.74
C ILE A 215 -10.19 -12.69 1.55
N PRO A 216 -11.19 -12.48 2.43
CA PRO A 216 -12.50 -13.13 2.33
C PRO A 216 -13.19 -12.86 0.99
N ALA A 217 -13.97 -13.81 0.52
CA ALA A 217 -14.64 -13.78 -0.79
C ALA A 217 -15.51 -12.51 -1.00
N GLU A 218 -16.21 -12.08 0.04
CA GLU A 218 -17.04 -10.87 0.03
C GLU A 218 -16.25 -9.57 -0.10
N ARG A 219 -14.94 -9.60 0.16
CA ARG A 219 -14.00 -8.45 0.02
C ARG A 219 -13.26 -8.42 -1.31
N GLN A 220 -13.33 -9.50 -2.09
CA GLN A 220 -12.57 -9.63 -3.34
C GLN A 220 -13.06 -8.69 -4.47
N GLY A 221 -14.26 -8.11 -4.34
CA GLY A 221 -14.76 -7.06 -5.23
C GLY A 221 -14.65 -7.43 -6.71
N HIS A 222 -13.90 -6.66 -7.49
CA HIS A 222 -13.66 -6.89 -8.92
C HIS A 222 -12.98 -8.24 -9.25
N TYR A 223 -12.38 -8.90 -8.27
CA TYR A 223 -11.63 -10.17 -8.43
C TYR A 223 -12.37 -11.38 -7.85
N SER A 224 -13.57 -11.19 -7.34
CA SER A 224 -14.41 -12.30 -6.82
C SER A 224 -14.78 -13.27 -7.95
N PRO A 225 -14.77 -14.58 -7.71
CA PRO A 225 -15.38 -15.54 -8.63
C PRO A 225 -16.90 -15.37 -8.77
N ASP A 226 -17.55 -14.79 -7.74
CA ASP A 226 -19.00 -14.53 -7.75
C ASP A 226 -19.36 -13.32 -8.60
N PRO A 227 -20.18 -13.47 -9.66
CA PRO A 227 -20.64 -12.38 -10.50
C PRO A 227 -21.42 -11.30 -9.75
N ALA A 228 -22.18 -11.67 -8.70
CA ALA A 228 -22.96 -10.72 -7.92
C ALA A 228 -22.05 -9.77 -7.12
N ILE A 229 -20.98 -10.30 -6.52
CA ILE A 229 -19.95 -9.48 -5.82
C ILE A 229 -19.25 -8.57 -6.81
N ARG A 230 -18.86 -9.05 -8.00
CA ARG A 230 -18.24 -8.21 -9.02
C ARG A 230 -19.19 -7.10 -9.50
N MET A 231 -20.46 -7.39 -9.65
CA MET A 231 -21.47 -6.40 -10.04
C MET A 231 -21.63 -5.33 -8.96
N ALA A 232 -21.70 -5.72 -7.69
CA ALA A 232 -21.79 -4.81 -6.56
C ALA A 232 -20.54 -3.92 -6.41
N ALA A 233 -19.37 -4.38 -6.88
CA ALA A 233 -18.13 -3.62 -6.83
C ALA A 233 -18.00 -2.56 -7.94
N ARG A 234 -18.83 -2.60 -8.99
CA ARG A 234 -18.76 -1.62 -10.08
C ARG A 234 -18.90 -0.19 -9.57
N GLY A 235 -18.10 0.70 -10.11
CA GLY A 235 -18.06 2.11 -9.74
C GLY A 235 -17.15 2.42 -8.54
N THR A 236 -16.72 1.41 -7.77
CA THR A 236 -15.78 1.62 -6.67
C THR A 236 -14.37 2.00 -7.15
N GLU A 237 -14.04 1.71 -8.41
CA GLU A 237 -12.80 2.09 -9.07
C GLU A 237 -12.73 3.58 -9.40
N ILE A 238 -13.87 4.28 -9.41
CA ILE A 238 -13.93 5.71 -9.68
C ILE A 238 -13.37 6.48 -8.49
N TYR A 239 -12.47 7.42 -8.77
CA TYR A 239 -11.88 8.26 -7.75
C TYR A 239 -12.94 9.25 -7.21
N PRO A 240 -13.22 9.22 -5.88
CA PRO A 240 -14.38 9.95 -5.34
C PRO A 240 -14.10 11.44 -5.08
N TRP A 241 -12.86 11.89 -5.19
CA TRP A 241 -12.49 13.28 -4.92
C TRP A 241 -12.19 14.05 -6.21
N ASP A 242 -12.54 15.32 -6.24
CA ASP A 242 -12.21 16.19 -7.37
C ASP A 242 -10.69 16.39 -7.47
N THR A 243 -10.13 16.10 -8.64
CA THR A 243 -8.71 16.27 -8.94
C THR A 243 -8.26 17.74 -8.86
N LYS A 244 -9.17 18.72 -8.96
CA LYS A 244 -8.86 20.15 -8.80
C LYS A 244 -8.38 20.48 -7.39
N THR A 245 -8.98 19.88 -6.37
CA THR A 245 -8.59 20.09 -4.97
C THR A 245 -7.16 19.64 -4.67
N GLU A 246 -6.66 18.61 -5.37
CA GLU A 246 -5.27 18.16 -5.23
C GLU A 246 -4.25 19.12 -5.88
N THR A 247 -4.67 19.91 -6.84
CA THR A 247 -3.82 20.90 -7.52
C THR A 247 -3.63 22.15 -6.65
N GLU A 248 -4.62 22.53 -5.86
CA GLU A 248 -4.56 23.68 -4.94
C GLU A 248 -3.61 23.44 -3.75
N TYR A 249 -3.47 22.18 -3.29
CA TYR A 249 -2.48 21.82 -2.27
C TYR A 249 -1.01 21.93 -2.73
N LYS A 250 -0.75 22.13 -4.03
CA LYS A 250 0.61 22.31 -4.57
C LYS A 250 1.23 23.67 -4.24
N THR A 251 0.47 24.64 -3.84
CA THR A 251 0.93 26.04 -3.85
C THR A 251 1.19 26.68 -2.50
N GLY A 252 1.05 26.02 -1.37
CA GLY A 252 1.29 26.90 -0.25
C GLY A 252 1.44 26.46 1.17
N GLU A 253 1.27 25.25 1.63
CA GLU A 253 1.16 25.06 3.09
C GLU A 253 1.99 23.94 3.74
N PHE A 254 3.03 23.41 3.09
CA PHE A 254 3.91 22.44 3.77
C PHE A 254 5.39 22.71 3.44
N LEU A 255 5.86 23.89 3.82
CA LEU A 255 7.28 24.14 4.08
C LEU A 255 7.56 24.00 5.58
#